data_481e69c1f42902356139f2854a1d1f28
#
_entry.id   481e69c1f42902356139f2854a1d1f28
#
_cell.length_a   1.000
_cell.length_b   1.000
_cell.length_c   1.000
_cell.angle_alpha   90.00
_cell.angle_beta   90.00
_cell.angle_gamma   90.00
#
_symmetry.space_group_name_H-M   'P 1'
#
loop_
_entity.id
_entity.type
_entity.pdbx_description
1 polymer ?
#
loop_
_entity_poly.entity_id
_entity_poly.type
_entity_poly.pdbx_seq_one_letter_code
_entity_poly.pdbx_strand_id
1 'polypeptide(L)'
;MIISKTIVIYLQEVGEVLHIAKSGRIIVKLSQKVNPGDIFVDAKGRKIAKVVELIGPIKSPYASAMPSTDRVKKYIGIKVYRGGKY
;
A
#
# COMPACT_ATOMS: atom_id res chain seq x y z
N MET A 1 -18.53 17.11 24.99
CA MET A 1 -18.27 16.24 24.41
C MET A 1 -16.99 15.97 24.31
N ILE A 2 -16.54 15.01 24.29
CA ILE A 2 -15.34 14.78 24.20
C ILE A 2 -14.97 13.72 23.45
N ILE A 3 -14.02 13.81 22.74
CA ILE A 3 -13.69 12.84 21.92
C ILE A 3 -12.43 12.33 22.26
N SER A 4 -11.91 12.60 23.18
CA SER A 4 -10.60 12.40 23.56
C SER A 4 -9.97 11.10 23.35
N LYS A 5 -10.63 10.05 23.28
CA LYS A 5 -9.96 8.80 23.13
C LYS A 5 -9.81 8.34 21.74
N THR A 6 -10.08 9.15 20.80
CA THR A 6 -9.98 8.77 19.43
C THR A 6 -8.55 8.56 19.03
N ILE A 7 -8.25 7.43 18.43
CA ILE A 7 -6.96 7.20 17.82
C ILE A 7 -7.03 7.71 16.41
N VAL A 8 -6.15 8.63 16.10
CA VAL A 8 -6.13 9.21 14.76
C VAL A 8 -5.23 8.37 13.89
N ILE A 9 -5.76 7.86 12.80
CA ILE A 9 -5.00 7.12 11.83
C ILE A 9 -4.95 7.96 10.57
N TYR A 10 -3.76 8.36 10.17
CA TYR A 10 -3.58 9.09 8.95
C TYR A 10 -3.30 8.10 7.84
N LEU A 11 -4.04 8.20 6.77
CA LEU A 11 -3.80 7.39 5.59
C LEU A 11 -3.25 8.30 4.52
N GLN A 12 -2.03 8.04 4.10
CA GLN A 12 -1.40 8.82 3.05
C GLN A 12 -1.38 7.99 1.79
N GLU A 13 -1.97 8.50 0.73
CA GLU A 13 -1.96 7.80 -0.55
C GLU A 13 -0.53 7.70 -1.05
N VAL A 14 -0.09 6.51 -1.37
CA VAL A 14 1.29 6.29 -1.82
C VAL A 14 1.38 5.65 -3.19
N GLY A 15 0.30 5.20 -3.74
CA GLY A 15 0.34 4.60 -5.07
C GLY A 15 -0.95 3.94 -5.48
N GLU A 16 -0.87 3.20 -6.57
CA GLU A 16 -2.02 2.52 -7.14
C GLU A 16 -1.59 1.14 -7.61
N VAL A 17 -2.41 0.14 -7.35
CA VAL A 17 -2.13 -1.22 -7.79
C VAL A 17 -2.28 -1.31 -9.30
N LEU A 18 -1.23 -1.72 -10.00
CA LEU A 18 -1.27 -1.86 -11.45
C LEU A 18 -1.73 -3.24 -11.86
N HIS A 19 -1.10 -4.25 -11.33
CA HIS A 19 -1.43 -5.63 -11.69
C HIS A 19 -0.80 -6.59 -10.68
N ILE A 20 -1.07 -7.86 -10.86
CA ILE A 20 -0.50 -8.91 -10.03
C ILE A 20 0.47 -9.68 -10.93
N ALA A 21 1.72 -9.77 -10.51
CA ALA A 21 2.74 -10.47 -11.27
C ALA A 21 2.51 -11.98 -11.19
N LYS A 22 3.17 -12.71 -12.09
CA LYS A 22 3.05 -14.18 -12.11
C LYS A 22 3.49 -14.82 -10.80
N SER A 23 4.39 -14.17 -10.08
CA SER A 23 4.85 -14.67 -8.80
C SER A 23 3.80 -14.51 -7.71
N GLY A 24 2.70 -13.83 -7.99
CA GLY A 24 1.69 -13.53 -7.01
C GLY A 24 1.89 -12.21 -6.31
N ARG A 25 2.99 -11.52 -6.58
CA ARG A 25 3.23 -10.23 -5.96
C ARG A 25 2.41 -9.14 -6.62
N ILE A 26 2.02 -8.15 -5.81
CA ILE A 26 1.29 -7.00 -6.29
C ILE A 26 2.30 -5.97 -6.77
N ILE A 27 2.09 -5.43 -7.96
CA ILE A 27 2.92 -4.37 -8.48
C ILE A 27 2.17 -3.05 -8.34
N VAL A 28 2.79 -2.11 -7.63
CA VAL A 28 2.18 -0.82 -7.30
C VAL A 28 2.98 0.30 -7.94
N LYS A 29 2.29 1.18 -8.66
CA LYS A 29 2.92 2.39 -9.18
C LYS A 29 2.92 3.41 -8.06
N LEU A 30 4.09 3.87 -7.67
CA LEU A 30 4.22 4.74 -6.51
C LEU A 30 4.08 6.21 -6.86
N SER A 31 3.40 6.96 -6.02
CA SER A 31 3.33 8.41 -6.10
C SER A 31 4.09 9.05 -4.95
N GLN A 32 4.47 8.25 -3.95
CA GLN A 32 5.24 8.72 -2.80
C GLN A 32 6.32 7.69 -2.49
N LYS A 33 7.33 8.10 -1.76
CA LYS A 33 8.40 7.21 -1.39
C LYS A 33 7.95 6.22 -0.34
N VAL A 34 8.27 4.95 -0.54
CA VAL A 34 8.04 3.91 0.46
C VAL A 34 9.33 3.09 0.59
N ASN A 35 9.42 2.32 1.63
CA ASN A 35 10.59 1.47 1.89
C ASN A 35 10.18 0.01 1.99
N PRO A 36 11.10 -0.92 1.69
CA PRO A 36 10.82 -2.33 1.94
C PRO A 36 10.42 -2.52 3.40
N GLY A 37 9.41 -3.33 3.61
CA GLY A 37 8.85 -3.55 4.95
C GLY A 37 7.62 -2.70 5.25
N ASP A 38 7.39 -1.64 4.47
CA ASP A 38 6.21 -0.83 4.68
C ASP A 38 4.97 -1.63 4.32
N ILE A 39 3.86 -1.29 4.95
CA ILE A 39 2.59 -1.98 4.72
C ILE A 39 1.68 -1.09 3.92
N PHE A 40 1.15 -1.64 2.82
CA PHE A 40 0.11 -0.97 2.06
C PHE A 40 -1.24 -1.33 2.66
N VAL A 41 -2.09 -0.34 2.80
CA VAL A 41 -3.46 -0.55 3.28
C VAL A 41 -4.45 0.07 2.30
N ASP A 42 -5.70 -0.33 2.37
CA ASP A 42 -6.75 0.26 1.55
C ASP A 42 -7.28 1.52 2.25
N ALA A 43 -8.27 2.17 1.65
CA ALA A 43 -8.83 3.39 2.20
C ALA A 43 -9.51 3.19 3.56
N LYS A 44 -9.77 1.95 3.92
CA LYS A 44 -10.36 1.61 5.21
C LYS A 44 -9.32 1.19 6.23
N GLY A 45 -8.05 1.22 5.85
CA GLY A 45 -6.98 0.85 6.74
C GLY A 45 -6.70 -0.65 6.83
N ARG A 46 -7.28 -1.46 5.94
CA ARG A 46 -7.05 -2.90 5.96
C ARG A 46 -5.76 -3.21 5.24
N LYS A 47 -4.99 -4.14 5.77
CA LYS A 47 -3.73 -4.52 5.14
C LYS A 47 -3.98 -5.20 3.81
N ILE A 48 -3.29 -4.73 2.78
CA ILE A 48 -3.33 -5.33 1.46
C ILE A 48 -2.08 -6.12 1.20
N ALA A 49 -0.93 -5.53 1.45
CA ALA A 49 0.36 -6.12 1.10
C ALA A 49 1.51 -5.47 1.86
N LYS A 50 2.64 -6.16 1.84
CA LYS A 50 3.86 -5.64 2.47
C LYS A 50 4.90 -5.45 1.38
N VAL A 51 5.52 -4.30 1.35
CA VAL A 51 6.54 -3.99 0.33
C VAL A 51 7.74 -4.91 0.51
N VAL A 52 8.14 -5.56 -0.56
CA VAL A 52 9.30 -6.44 -0.57
C VAL A 52 10.49 -5.73 -1.17
N GLU A 53 10.30 -5.07 -2.29
CA GLU A 53 11.38 -4.34 -2.95
C GLU A 53 10.84 -3.23 -3.84
N LEU A 54 11.72 -2.31 -4.17
CA LEU A 54 11.39 -1.24 -5.10
C LEU A 54 12.06 -1.56 -6.42
N ILE A 55 11.35 -1.33 -7.51
CA ILE A 55 11.86 -1.62 -8.85
C ILE A 55 11.60 -0.42 -9.75
N GLY A 56 12.36 -0.35 -10.82
CA GLY A 56 12.20 0.69 -11.82
C GLY A 56 13.05 1.93 -11.56
N PRO A 57 12.84 2.98 -12.34
CA PRO A 57 13.65 4.19 -12.25
C PRO A 57 13.45 4.93 -10.93
N ILE A 58 14.48 5.64 -10.52
CA ILE A 58 14.40 6.40 -9.27
C ILE A 58 13.27 7.42 -9.28
N LYS A 59 13.02 8.04 -10.43
CA LYS A 59 12.00 9.07 -10.52
C LYS A 59 10.57 8.56 -10.52
N SER A 60 10.38 7.32 -10.94
CA SER A 60 9.05 6.73 -11.01
C SER A 60 9.12 5.28 -10.60
N PRO A 61 9.45 5.02 -9.34
CA PRO A 61 9.63 3.64 -8.90
C PRO A 61 8.31 2.90 -8.78
N TYR A 62 8.41 1.59 -8.86
CA TYR A 62 7.30 0.70 -8.58
C TYR A 62 7.65 -0.09 -7.35
N ALA A 63 6.67 -0.58 -6.64
CA ALA A 63 6.89 -1.46 -5.51
C ALA A 63 6.39 -2.85 -5.85
N SER A 64 7.17 -3.84 -5.48
CA SER A 64 6.76 -5.23 -5.53
C SER A 64 6.38 -5.59 -4.09
N ALA A 65 5.16 -6.03 -3.86
CA ALA A 65 4.66 -6.27 -2.51
C ALA A 65 4.04 -7.65 -2.39
N MET A 66 4.27 -8.28 -1.24
CA MET A 66 3.69 -9.58 -0.95
C MET A 66 2.28 -9.40 -0.44
N PRO A 67 1.27 -10.00 -1.07
CA PRO A 67 -0.11 -9.84 -0.64
C PRO A 67 -0.35 -10.38 0.75
N SER A 68 -1.19 -9.68 1.50
CA SER A 68 -1.63 -10.12 2.82
C SER A 68 -3.04 -10.71 2.78
N THR A 69 -3.62 -10.81 1.59
CA THR A 69 -4.96 -11.31 1.43
C THR A 69 -5.05 -12.14 0.15
N ASP A 70 -5.97 -13.09 0.12
CA ASP A 70 -6.19 -13.91 -1.06
C ASP A 70 -7.02 -13.19 -2.10
N ARG A 71 -7.64 -12.07 -1.74
CA ARG A 71 -8.55 -11.36 -2.63
C ARG A 71 -7.87 -10.20 -3.32
N VAL A 72 -6.64 -10.42 -3.75
CA VAL A 72 -5.85 -9.33 -4.32
C VAL A 72 -6.41 -8.78 -5.62
N LYS A 73 -7.10 -9.60 -6.39
CA LYS A 73 -7.61 -9.14 -7.69
C LYS A 73 -8.56 -7.95 -7.59
N LYS A 74 -9.30 -7.85 -6.50
CA LYS A 74 -10.24 -6.75 -6.35
C LYS A 74 -9.53 -5.42 -6.11
N TYR A 75 -8.23 -5.46 -5.83
CA TYR A 75 -7.48 -4.23 -5.59
C TYR A 75 -6.78 -3.70 -6.82
N ILE A 76 -6.86 -4.39 -7.97
CA ILE A 76 -6.25 -3.89 -9.19
C ILE A 76 -6.93 -2.57 -9.55
N GLY A 77 -6.14 -1.52 -9.79
CA GLY A 77 -6.64 -0.20 -10.10
C GLY A 77 -7.05 0.62 -8.88
N ILE A 78 -6.86 0.06 -7.68
CA ILE A 78 -7.26 0.72 -6.45
C ILE A 78 -6.05 1.46 -5.87
N LYS A 79 -6.30 2.60 -5.26
CA LYS A 79 -5.26 3.35 -4.58
C LYS A 79 -4.87 2.65 -3.29
N VAL A 80 -3.59 2.70 -2.98
CA VAL A 80 -3.08 2.14 -1.73
C VAL A 80 -2.49 3.26 -0.88
N TYR A 81 -2.50 3.04 0.41
CA TYR A 81 -2.13 4.03 1.40
C TYR A 81 -1.12 3.46 2.37
N ARG A 82 -0.39 4.34 2.99
CA ARG A 82 0.46 3.99 4.11
C ARG A 82 -0.16 4.64 5.33
N GLY A 83 -0.43 3.85 6.37
CA GLY A 83 -1.05 4.36 7.58
C GLY A 83 -0.04 4.79 8.61
N GLY A 84 -0.35 5.87 9.32
CA GLY A 84 0.38 6.26 10.51
C GLY A 84 -0.61 6.36 11.65
N LYS A 85 -0.16 6.05 12.86
CA LYS A 85 -1.04 6.06 14.00
C LYS A 85 -0.46 6.94 15.10
N TYR A 86 -1.27 7.76 15.67
CA TYR A 86 -0.86 8.66 16.75
C TYR A 86 -1.72 8.48 17.97
#